data_ed9ea48f88d82c38625e6dd4fa2b9b54
#
_entry.id   ed9ea48f88d82c38625e6dd4fa2b9b54
#
_cell.length_a   1.000
_cell.length_b   1.000
_cell.length_c   1.000
_cell.angle_alpha   90.00
_cell.angle_beta   90.00
_cell.angle_gamma   90.00
#
_symmetry.space_group_name_H-M   'P 1'
#
loop_
_entity.id
_entity.type
_entity.pdbx_description
1 polymer ?
#
loop_
_entity_poly.entity_id
_entity_poly.type
_entity_poly.pdbx_seq_one_letter_code
_entity_poly.pdbx_strand_id
1 'polypeptide(L)'
;TYDAKYGAKMSGYNSSESKTYPNEDWFITPALDLTGKSAATLIFNHAFGPAASVPNTDATKAQYTIWVSNDFDKDVKEATWTELKGMVYGTTGWGYVSSGDIAIPAENLKANCRIAWKYVCNDVSATWEIKEVIVK
;
A
#
# COMPACT_ATOMS: atom_id res chain seq x y z
N THR A 1 -9.92 1.66 -7.23
CA THR A 1 -11.32 1.19 -7.02
C THR A 1 -11.41 0.27 -5.81
N TYR A 2 -12.61 0.09 -5.27
CA TYR A 2 -12.91 -0.79 -4.13
C TYR A 2 -13.95 -1.82 -4.54
N ASP A 3 -13.73 -3.07 -4.12
CA ASP A 3 -14.68 -4.17 -4.24
C ASP A 3 -14.78 -4.91 -2.91
N ALA A 4 -15.99 -5.22 -2.46
CA ALA A 4 -16.21 -5.87 -1.16
C ALA A 4 -15.51 -7.25 -1.03
N LYS A 5 -15.30 -7.94 -2.16
CA LYS A 5 -14.62 -9.23 -2.20
C LYS A 5 -13.08 -9.09 -2.25
N TYR A 6 -12.60 -8.12 -3.03
CA TYR A 6 -11.18 -7.99 -3.33
C TYR A 6 -10.49 -6.81 -2.62
N GLY A 7 -11.25 -5.94 -1.98
CA GLY A 7 -10.73 -4.77 -1.27
C GLY A 7 -10.44 -3.58 -2.18
N ALA A 8 -9.46 -2.78 -1.78
CA ALA A 8 -8.95 -1.69 -2.60
C ALA A 8 -8.05 -2.25 -3.71
N LYS A 9 -8.20 -1.72 -4.93
CA LYS A 9 -7.43 -2.16 -6.09
C LYS A 9 -6.76 -0.98 -6.77
N MET A 10 -5.46 -1.09 -7.00
CA MET A 10 -4.65 -0.18 -7.79
C MET A 10 -4.10 -0.92 -9.02
N SER A 11 -4.26 -0.36 -10.20
CA SER A 11 -3.84 -0.98 -11.46
C SER A 11 -3.69 0.08 -12.56
N GLY A 12 -2.65 -0.06 -13.36
CA GLY A 12 -2.51 0.68 -14.61
C GLY A 12 -3.09 -0.07 -15.83
N TYR A 13 -3.58 -1.29 -15.65
CA TYR A 13 -4.09 -2.09 -16.74
C TYR A 13 -5.52 -1.71 -17.12
N ASN A 14 -5.73 -1.40 -18.40
CA ASN A 14 -7.03 -1.20 -19.00
C ASN A 14 -7.44 -2.46 -19.80
N SER A 15 -8.39 -3.21 -19.27
CA SER A 15 -8.85 -4.46 -19.88
C SER A 15 -9.57 -4.28 -21.22
N SER A 16 -10.24 -3.14 -21.41
CA SER A 16 -10.96 -2.84 -22.66
C SER A 16 -10.00 -2.63 -23.83
N GLU A 17 -8.82 -2.15 -23.56
CA GLU A 17 -7.78 -1.87 -24.57
C GLU A 17 -6.64 -2.88 -24.53
N SER A 18 -6.66 -3.81 -23.54
CA SER A 18 -5.57 -4.75 -23.27
C SER A 18 -4.21 -4.07 -23.15
N LYS A 19 -4.19 -2.89 -22.48
CA LYS A 19 -3.02 -2.04 -22.40
C LYS A 19 -2.77 -1.55 -20.98
N THR A 20 -1.50 -1.43 -20.62
CA THR A 20 -1.05 -0.84 -19.37
C THR A 20 -0.64 0.62 -19.58
N TYR A 21 -1.08 1.49 -18.70
CA TYR A 21 -0.76 2.92 -18.71
C TYR A 21 0.06 3.28 -17.48
N PRO A 22 1.13 4.06 -17.63
CA PRO A 22 1.86 4.61 -16.49
C PRO A 22 0.94 5.45 -15.60
N ASN A 23 0.99 5.22 -14.29
CA ASN A 23 0.27 6.00 -13.30
C ASN A 23 0.91 5.88 -11.92
N GLU A 24 0.56 6.81 -11.04
CA GLU A 24 0.89 6.77 -9.62
C GLU A 24 -0.40 6.95 -8.82
N ASP A 25 -0.70 5.96 -7.98
CA ASP A 25 -1.87 5.96 -7.11
C ASP A 25 -1.46 5.92 -5.64
N TRP A 26 -2.21 6.63 -4.82
CA TRP A 26 -2.10 6.62 -3.37
C TRP A 26 -3.43 6.22 -2.75
N PHE A 27 -3.44 5.10 -2.05
CA PHE A 27 -4.56 4.68 -1.21
C PHE A 27 -4.26 5.04 0.24
N ILE A 28 -5.01 6.00 0.81
CA ILE A 28 -4.68 6.62 2.10
C ILE A 28 -5.81 6.36 3.10
N THR A 29 -5.46 5.97 4.34
CA THR A 29 -6.44 5.77 5.40
C THR A 29 -7.07 7.10 5.83
N PRO A 30 -8.26 7.06 6.48
CA PRO A 30 -8.70 8.15 7.34
C PRO A 30 -7.64 8.48 8.41
N ALA A 31 -7.77 9.64 9.04
CA ALA A 31 -6.89 10.01 10.15
C ALA A 31 -7.06 9.05 11.32
N LEU A 32 -5.95 8.53 11.82
CA LEU A 32 -5.88 7.69 13.01
C LEU A 32 -5.31 8.53 14.15
N ASP A 33 -5.90 8.41 15.33
CA ASP A 33 -5.33 8.99 16.54
C ASP A 33 -4.54 7.91 17.30
N LEU A 34 -3.22 7.99 17.22
CA LEU A 34 -2.29 7.09 17.89
C LEU A 34 -1.64 7.77 19.10
N THR A 35 -2.17 8.91 19.56
CA THR A 35 -1.66 9.65 20.73
C THR A 35 -1.67 8.77 21.98
N GLY A 36 -0.56 8.76 22.70
CA GLY A 36 -0.41 7.99 23.93
C GLY A 36 -0.13 6.50 23.74
N LYS A 37 -0.07 6.00 22.50
CA LYS A 37 0.40 4.65 22.24
C LYS A 37 1.92 4.55 22.42
N SER A 38 2.37 3.48 23.05
CA SER A 38 3.81 3.17 23.17
C SER A 38 4.35 2.42 21.94
N ALA A 39 3.46 1.76 21.19
CA ALA A 39 3.75 1.07 19.94
C ALA A 39 2.47 0.95 19.12
N ALA A 40 2.61 0.84 17.80
CA ALA A 40 1.53 0.44 16.91
C ALA A 40 2.09 -0.37 15.73
N THR A 41 1.29 -1.30 15.25
CA THR A 41 1.64 -2.22 14.18
C THR A 41 0.53 -2.23 13.13
N LEU A 42 0.92 -2.10 11.87
CA LEU A 42 0.07 -2.27 10.70
C LEU A 42 0.15 -3.72 10.22
N ILE A 43 -1.01 -4.32 9.96
CA ILE A 43 -1.16 -5.60 9.27
C ILE A 43 -2.28 -5.48 8.24
N PHE A 44 -2.11 -6.10 7.09
CA PHE A 44 -3.16 -6.20 6.08
C PHE A 44 -2.94 -7.46 5.22
N ASN A 45 -3.98 -7.87 4.52
CA ASN A 45 -3.88 -8.91 3.50
C ASN A 45 -3.82 -8.27 2.12
N HIS A 46 -2.98 -8.80 1.25
CA HIS A 46 -2.82 -8.28 -0.09
C HIS A 46 -2.48 -9.36 -1.12
N ALA A 47 -2.74 -9.05 -2.38
CA ALA A 47 -2.40 -9.89 -3.50
C ALA A 47 -1.87 -9.06 -4.67
N PHE A 48 -1.00 -9.67 -5.44
CA PHE A 48 -0.51 -9.15 -6.72
C PHE A 48 -0.96 -10.04 -7.86
N GLY A 49 -1.27 -9.47 -8.99
CA GLY A 49 -1.62 -10.24 -10.17
C GLY A 49 -1.38 -9.49 -11.49
N PRO A 50 -1.23 -10.19 -12.59
CA PRO A 50 -1.12 -11.65 -12.74
C PRO A 50 0.22 -12.22 -12.24
N ALA A 51 0.34 -13.53 -12.21
CA ALA A 51 1.51 -14.24 -11.67
C ALA A 51 2.86 -13.78 -12.26
N ALA A 52 2.90 -13.51 -13.56
CA ALA A 52 4.11 -13.05 -14.25
C ALA A 52 4.60 -11.65 -13.81
N SER A 53 3.74 -10.89 -13.15
CA SER A 53 4.03 -9.51 -12.70
C SER A 53 4.22 -9.39 -11.19
N VAL A 54 4.19 -10.50 -10.45
CA VAL A 54 4.41 -10.48 -9.00
C VAL A 54 5.79 -9.90 -8.68
N PRO A 55 5.89 -8.89 -7.79
CA PRO A 55 7.17 -8.25 -7.47
C PRO A 55 8.14 -9.23 -6.82
N ASN A 56 9.31 -9.42 -7.41
CA ASN A 56 10.31 -10.39 -6.96
C ASN A 56 11.75 -9.85 -6.92
N THR A 57 11.95 -8.61 -7.36
CA THR A 57 13.24 -7.90 -7.28
C THR A 57 13.06 -6.60 -6.49
N ASP A 58 14.15 -6.01 -6.01
CA ASP A 58 14.10 -4.71 -5.32
C ASP A 58 13.48 -3.63 -6.21
N ALA A 59 13.81 -3.61 -7.50
CA ALA A 59 13.26 -2.66 -8.45
C ALA A 59 11.74 -2.82 -8.64
N THR A 60 11.23 -4.04 -8.75
CA THR A 60 9.80 -4.30 -8.89
C THR A 60 9.05 -4.06 -7.57
N LYS A 61 9.63 -4.43 -6.44
CA LYS A 61 9.06 -4.15 -5.11
C LYS A 61 8.95 -2.66 -4.81
N ALA A 62 9.88 -1.84 -5.30
CA ALA A 62 9.84 -0.37 -5.15
C ALA A 62 8.62 0.29 -5.80
N GLN A 63 7.88 -0.41 -6.65
CA GLN A 63 6.62 0.06 -7.24
C GLN A 63 5.43 -0.05 -6.27
N TYR A 64 5.59 -0.76 -5.16
CA TYR A 64 4.52 -1.09 -4.20
C TYR A 64 5.06 -0.84 -2.79
N THR A 65 4.83 0.34 -2.25
CA THR A 65 5.42 0.79 -0.99
C THR A 65 4.37 1.31 -0.02
N ILE A 66 4.72 1.35 1.25
CA ILE A 66 3.83 1.81 2.32
C ILE A 66 4.49 2.98 3.02
N TRP A 67 3.70 3.99 3.33
CA TRP A 67 4.17 5.25 3.90
C TRP A 67 3.30 5.68 5.07
N VAL A 68 3.86 6.50 5.96
CA VAL A 68 3.14 7.11 7.08
C VAL A 68 3.40 8.61 7.13
N SER A 69 2.37 9.38 7.47
CA SER A 69 2.44 10.84 7.64
C SER A 69 1.54 11.28 8.78
N ASN A 70 1.89 12.40 9.45
CA ASN A 70 1.03 13.09 10.43
C ASN A 70 0.60 14.49 9.96
N ASP A 71 1.06 14.93 8.80
CA ASP A 71 0.79 16.26 8.25
C ASP A 71 0.03 16.23 6.90
N PHE A 72 -0.40 15.05 6.45
CA PHE A 72 -1.22 14.94 5.24
C PHE A 72 -2.60 15.60 5.44
N ASP A 73 -2.94 16.52 4.58
CA ASP A 73 -4.27 17.14 4.50
C ASP A 73 -5.00 16.73 3.21
N LYS A 74 -4.55 17.16 2.07
CA LYS A 74 -5.22 16.92 0.77
C LYS A 74 -4.28 16.63 -0.40
N ASP A 75 -3.02 16.99 -0.31
CA ASP A 75 -2.04 16.75 -1.39
C ASP A 75 -0.86 15.93 -0.88
N VAL A 76 -0.64 14.78 -1.51
CA VAL A 76 0.47 13.88 -1.16
C VAL A 76 1.84 14.52 -1.35
N LYS A 77 1.95 15.51 -2.23
CA LYS A 77 3.20 16.21 -2.53
C LYS A 77 3.56 17.27 -1.47
N GLU A 78 2.57 17.74 -0.72
CA GLU A 78 2.74 18.75 0.33
C GLU A 78 3.01 18.11 1.70
N ALA A 79 2.74 16.82 1.86
CA ALA A 79 2.92 16.10 3.10
C ALA A 79 4.33 15.50 3.23
N THR A 80 4.75 15.33 4.48
CA THR A 80 5.98 14.62 4.83
C THR A 80 5.68 13.15 5.04
N TRP A 81 6.29 12.29 4.26
CA TRP A 81 6.08 10.85 4.29
C TRP A 81 7.33 10.09 4.74
N THR A 82 7.14 9.14 5.64
CA THR A 82 8.17 8.17 6.05
C THR A 82 7.79 6.80 5.51
N GLU A 83 8.69 6.14 4.78
CA GLU A 83 8.44 4.81 4.25
C GLU A 83 8.46 3.74 5.35
N LEU A 84 7.43 2.91 5.40
CA LEU A 84 7.36 1.73 6.26
C LEU A 84 8.00 0.53 5.56
N LYS A 85 8.88 -0.16 6.26
CA LYS A 85 9.60 -1.32 5.75
C LYS A 85 9.09 -2.62 6.37
N GLY A 86 9.48 -3.74 5.78
CA GLY A 86 9.21 -5.08 6.33
C GLY A 86 7.97 -5.76 5.76
N MET A 87 7.31 -5.18 4.75
CA MET A 87 6.19 -5.85 4.09
C MET A 87 6.63 -7.19 3.48
N VAL A 88 5.89 -8.24 3.76
CA VAL A 88 6.04 -9.54 3.11
C VAL A 88 5.31 -9.51 1.77
N TYR A 89 6.03 -9.70 0.68
CA TYR A 89 5.46 -9.81 -0.66
C TYR A 89 5.04 -11.27 -0.94
N GLY A 90 3.87 -11.46 -1.55
CA GLY A 90 3.45 -12.78 -2.01
C GLY A 90 4.30 -13.26 -3.20
N THR A 91 4.27 -14.57 -3.44
CA THR A 91 5.03 -15.22 -4.52
C THR A 91 4.14 -15.81 -5.61
N THR A 92 2.83 -15.84 -5.39
CA THR A 92 1.85 -16.42 -6.32
C THR A 92 0.86 -15.37 -6.80
N GLY A 93 0.57 -15.36 -8.08
CA GLY A 93 -0.39 -14.43 -8.65
C GLY A 93 -1.79 -14.61 -8.08
N TRP A 94 -2.43 -13.51 -7.67
CA TRP A 94 -3.76 -13.44 -7.05
C TRP A 94 -3.90 -14.19 -5.71
N GLY A 95 -2.80 -14.72 -5.17
CA GLY A 95 -2.77 -15.34 -3.84
C GLY A 95 -2.66 -14.27 -2.75
N TYR A 96 -3.67 -14.17 -1.88
CA TYR A 96 -3.61 -13.29 -0.72
C TYR A 96 -2.64 -13.81 0.32
N VAL A 97 -1.78 -12.92 0.78
CA VAL A 97 -0.85 -13.16 1.90
C VAL A 97 -0.97 -12.03 2.92
N SER A 98 -0.58 -12.33 4.16
CA SER A 98 -0.42 -11.29 5.17
C SER A 98 0.81 -10.43 4.84
N SER A 99 0.69 -9.12 5.06
CA SER A 99 1.83 -8.20 4.99
C SER A 99 2.92 -8.50 6.02
N GLY A 100 2.62 -9.32 7.03
CA GLY A 100 3.40 -9.40 8.25
C GLY A 100 3.20 -8.17 9.14
N ASP A 101 3.83 -8.18 10.29
CA ASP A 101 3.79 -7.09 11.26
C ASP A 101 4.72 -5.95 10.78
N ILE A 102 4.13 -4.78 10.52
CA ILE A 102 4.86 -3.60 10.08
C ILE A 102 4.79 -2.55 11.18
N ALA A 103 5.91 -2.28 11.83
CA ALA A 103 5.97 -1.30 12.90
C ALA A 103 5.75 0.12 12.38
N ILE A 104 4.89 0.89 13.08
CA ILE A 104 4.75 2.32 12.87
C ILE A 104 5.81 3.01 13.73
N PRO A 105 6.66 3.90 13.16
CA PRO A 105 7.71 4.57 13.92
C PRO A 105 7.15 5.38 15.10
N ALA A 106 7.91 5.43 16.19
CA ALA A 106 7.49 6.11 17.42
C ALA A 106 7.15 7.59 17.20
N GLU A 107 7.87 8.26 16.32
CA GLU A 107 7.63 9.65 15.94
C GLU A 107 6.29 9.87 15.24
N ASN A 108 5.68 8.81 14.71
CA ASN A 108 4.37 8.85 14.05
C ASN A 108 3.21 8.43 14.96
N LEU A 109 3.48 8.07 16.22
CA LEU A 109 2.44 7.70 17.21
C LEU A 109 1.78 8.97 17.78
N LYS A 110 1.08 9.70 16.92
CA LYS A 110 0.45 11.01 17.19
C LYS A 110 -0.96 11.04 16.59
N ALA A 111 -1.66 12.13 16.86
CA ALA A 111 -2.88 12.46 16.16
C ALA A 111 -2.62 12.64 14.64
N ASN A 112 -3.68 12.49 13.86
CA ASN A 112 -3.67 12.65 12.41
C ASN A 112 -2.68 11.72 11.69
N CYS A 113 -2.41 10.54 12.25
CA CYS A 113 -1.59 9.53 11.58
C CYS A 113 -2.33 8.99 10.35
N ARG A 114 -1.71 9.05 9.19
CA ARG A 114 -2.21 8.49 7.93
C ARG A 114 -1.25 7.43 7.43
N ILE A 115 -1.79 6.30 7.03
CA ILE A 115 -1.04 5.25 6.35
C ILE A 115 -1.44 5.27 4.88
N ALA A 116 -0.45 5.17 4.00
CA ALA A 116 -0.66 5.19 2.57
C ALA A 116 0.03 4.01 1.89
N TRP A 117 -0.67 3.38 0.95
CA TRP A 117 -0.10 2.46 -0.02
C TRP A 117 0.13 3.23 -1.30
N LYS A 118 1.39 3.33 -1.71
CA LYS A 118 1.80 3.98 -2.95
C LYS A 118 2.05 2.92 -4.01
N TYR A 119 1.36 3.07 -5.12
CA TYR A 119 1.48 2.24 -6.31
C TYR A 119 2.05 3.06 -7.45
N VAL A 120 3.10 2.57 -8.08
CA VAL A 120 3.68 3.19 -9.28
C VAL A 120 3.62 2.16 -10.40
N CYS A 121 2.83 2.45 -11.42
CA CYS A 121 2.79 1.67 -12.64
C CYS A 121 3.71 2.29 -13.68
N ASN A 122 4.60 1.46 -14.21
CA ASN A 122 5.38 1.75 -15.42
C ASN A 122 4.74 1.02 -16.61
N ASP A 123 5.54 0.48 -17.51
CA ASP A 123 5.02 -0.24 -18.68
C ASP A 123 4.48 -1.64 -18.33
N VAL A 124 5.05 -2.26 -17.30
CA VAL A 124 4.62 -3.57 -16.78
C VAL A 124 4.59 -3.51 -15.27
N SER A 125 3.40 -3.62 -14.70
CA SER A 125 3.20 -3.63 -13.24
C SER A 125 2.04 -4.55 -12.89
N ALA A 126 2.14 -5.21 -11.73
CA ALA A 126 1.05 -5.99 -11.20
C ALA A 126 -0.11 -5.08 -10.79
N THR A 127 -1.33 -5.59 -10.86
CA THR A 127 -2.44 -5.07 -10.08
C THR A 127 -2.19 -5.40 -8.61
N TRP A 128 -2.41 -4.45 -7.72
CA TRP A 128 -2.28 -4.61 -6.28
C TRP A 128 -3.65 -4.52 -5.62
N GLU A 129 -4.03 -5.57 -4.90
CA GLU A 129 -5.26 -5.65 -4.12
C GLU A 129 -4.93 -5.68 -2.62
N ILE A 130 -5.65 -4.86 -1.84
CA ILE A 130 -5.42 -4.66 -0.40
C ILE A 130 -6.74 -4.79 0.35
N LYS A 131 -6.77 -5.59 1.41
CA LYS A 131 -7.95 -5.77 2.26
C LYS A 131 -7.56 -6.07 3.72
N GLU A 132 -8.57 -6.03 4.59
CA GLU A 132 -8.43 -6.41 6.00
C GLU A 132 -7.30 -5.64 6.70
N VAL A 133 -7.31 -4.33 6.54
CA VAL A 133 -6.31 -3.43 7.14
C VAL A 133 -6.60 -3.26 8.63
N ILE A 134 -5.62 -3.55 9.47
CA ILE A 134 -5.68 -3.45 10.92
C ILE A 134 -4.47 -2.64 11.40
N VAL A 135 -4.72 -1.69 12.29
CA VAL A 135 -3.70 -1.01 13.10
C VAL A 135 -3.97 -1.34 14.57
N LYS A 136 -3.01 -1.96 15.22
CA LYS A 136 -3.12 -2.40 16.62
C LYS A 136 -1.94 -1.95 17.46
#